data_4bda8d44cbb33402f2d435f0c72e404d
#
_entry.id   4bda8d44cbb33402f2d435f0c72e404d
#
_cell.length_a   1.000
_cell.length_b   1.000
_cell.length_c   1.000
_cell.angle_alpha   90.00
_cell.angle_beta   90.00
_cell.angle_gamma   90.00
#
_symmetry.space_group_name_H-M   'P 1'
#
loop_
_entity.id
_entity.type
_entity.pdbx_description
1 polymer ?
#
loop_
_entity_poly.entity_id
_entity_poly.type
_entity_poly.pdbx_seq_one_letter_code
_entity_poly.pdbx_strand_id
1 'polypeptide(L)'
;MKGEVYRLPARGKGHEQQGRRFAVVLQPDWLALSTWIIAFTSTSARQTSFRPPVTIEDQQTLVMCDQLDTVDLRRLTDPVGFLTIEEMHRVDEALTLVLDL
;
A
#
# COMPACT_ATOMS: atom_id res chain seq x y z
N MET A 1 7.90 7.10 -5.67
CA MET A 1 8.74 7.36 -4.48
C MET A 1 8.20 6.56 -3.31
N LYS A 2 9.08 6.04 -2.50
CA LYS A 2 8.66 5.28 -1.32
C LYS A 2 7.70 6.10 -0.46
N GLY A 3 6.58 5.48 -0.07
CA GLY A 3 5.54 6.14 0.70
C GLY A 3 4.51 6.86 -0.14
N GLU A 4 4.73 6.97 -1.44
CA GLU A 4 3.74 7.56 -2.32
C GLU A 4 2.56 6.61 -2.49
N VAL A 5 1.36 7.19 -2.58
CA VAL A 5 0.12 6.42 -2.67
C VAL A 5 -0.52 6.66 -4.03
N TYR A 6 -0.90 5.59 -4.68
CA TYR A 6 -1.57 5.63 -5.97
C TYR A 6 -2.95 5.01 -5.85
N ARG A 7 -3.89 5.53 -6.60
CA ARG A 7 -5.20 4.92 -6.74
C ARG A 7 -5.17 3.97 -7.92
N LEU A 8 -5.62 2.73 -7.71
CA LEU A 8 -5.71 1.73 -8.75
C LEU A 8 -7.12 1.20 -8.81
N PRO A 9 -7.61 0.85 -10.02
CA PRO A 9 -8.90 0.17 -10.16
C PRO A 9 -8.85 -1.17 -9.43
N ALA A 10 -9.96 -1.54 -8.78
CA ALA A 10 -10.07 -2.86 -8.19
C ALA A 10 -10.10 -3.90 -9.32
N ARG A 11 -9.44 -5.04 -9.07
CA ARG A 11 -9.46 -6.16 -10.00
C ARG A 11 -10.59 -7.11 -9.67
N GLY A 12 -11.66 -6.63 -9.08
CA GLY A 12 -12.68 -7.48 -8.56
C GLY A 12 -13.28 -8.41 -9.61
N LYS A 13 -13.45 -9.67 -9.23
CA LYS A 13 -14.25 -10.64 -9.95
C LYS A 13 -15.13 -11.31 -8.92
N GLY A 14 -16.43 -11.17 -9.09
CA GLY A 14 -17.37 -11.77 -8.17
C GLY A 14 -17.30 -11.13 -6.80
N HIS A 15 -16.78 -11.83 -5.81
CA HIS A 15 -16.80 -11.39 -4.42
C HIS A 15 -15.68 -10.44 -4.05
N GLU A 16 -14.79 -10.15 -4.97
CA GLU A 16 -13.68 -9.28 -4.67
C GLU A 16 -14.13 -7.85 -4.50
N GLN A 17 -13.24 -7.06 -3.94
CA GLN A 17 -13.51 -5.66 -3.64
C GLN A 17 -13.94 -4.90 -4.89
N GLN A 18 -15.02 -4.19 -4.77
CA GLN A 18 -15.54 -3.31 -5.82
C GLN A 18 -14.88 -1.95 -5.70
N GLY A 19 -14.72 -1.27 -6.83
CA GLY A 19 -14.25 0.09 -6.86
C GLY A 19 -12.74 0.19 -6.87
N ARG A 20 -12.23 1.25 -6.24
CA ARG A 20 -10.80 1.58 -6.29
C ARG A 20 -10.10 1.15 -5.02
N ARG A 21 -8.82 0.80 -5.18
CA ARG A 21 -7.93 0.51 -4.06
C ARG A 21 -6.75 1.47 -4.11
N PHE A 22 -6.15 1.67 -2.95
CA PHE A 22 -4.90 2.42 -2.88
C PHE A 22 -3.74 1.45 -2.81
N ALA A 23 -2.63 1.83 -3.44
CA ALA A 23 -1.38 1.10 -3.37
C ALA A 23 -0.33 2.02 -2.78
N VAL A 24 0.35 1.55 -1.74
CA VAL A 24 1.44 2.28 -1.10
C VAL A 24 2.75 1.75 -1.63
N VAL A 25 3.59 2.62 -2.17
CA VAL A 25 4.89 2.24 -2.71
C VAL A 25 5.86 1.99 -1.57
N LEU A 26 6.45 0.80 -1.56
CA LEU A 26 7.37 0.39 -0.51
C LEU A 26 8.82 0.36 -0.99
N GLN A 27 9.02 0.34 -2.29
CA GLN A 27 10.34 0.23 -2.88
C GLN A 27 11.13 1.52 -2.72
N PRO A 28 12.39 1.46 -2.31
CA PRO A 28 13.21 2.67 -2.19
C PRO A 28 13.52 3.26 -3.56
N ASP A 29 13.71 4.57 -3.60
CA ASP A 29 13.88 5.31 -4.86
C ASP A 29 15.14 4.90 -5.61
N TRP A 30 16.17 4.46 -4.90
CA TRP A 30 17.42 4.07 -5.54
C TRP A 30 17.32 2.75 -6.32
N LEU A 31 16.27 1.98 -6.07
CA LEU A 31 16.04 0.73 -6.78
C LEU A 31 15.05 0.98 -7.93
N ALA A 32 15.59 1.47 -9.04
CA ALA A 32 14.78 1.91 -10.18
C ALA A 32 14.53 0.74 -11.13
N LEU A 33 13.47 -0.01 -10.86
CA LEU A 33 13.05 -1.13 -11.70
C LEU A 33 11.76 -0.80 -12.45
N SER A 34 11.41 -1.62 -13.43
CA SER A 34 10.18 -1.47 -14.18
C SER A 34 8.94 -1.92 -13.40
N THR A 35 9.15 -2.64 -12.30
CA THR A 35 8.09 -3.03 -11.38
C THR A 35 8.41 -2.50 -10.00
N TRP A 36 7.38 -2.11 -9.26
CA TRP A 36 7.55 -1.60 -7.90
C TRP A 36 6.79 -2.49 -6.92
N ILE A 37 7.43 -2.69 -5.76
CA ILE A 37 6.82 -3.41 -4.65
C ILE A 37 5.85 -2.47 -3.96
N ILE A 38 4.62 -2.93 -3.79
CA ILE A 38 3.55 -2.15 -3.17
C ILE A 38 2.82 -2.99 -2.13
N ALA A 39 2.09 -2.31 -1.26
CA ALA A 39 1.08 -2.93 -0.41
C ALA A 39 -0.25 -2.25 -0.72
N PHE A 40 -1.28 -3.04 -0.96
CA PHE A 40 -2.62 -2.51 -1.11
C PHE A 40 -3.20 -2.16 0.26
N THR A 41 -4.22 -1.32 0.26
CA THR A 41 -4.94 -0.97 1.47
C THR A 41 -6.31 -1.61 1.48
N SER A 42 -6.91 -1.72 2.65
CA SER A 42 -8.25 -2.28 2.81
C SER A 42 -8.98 -1.58 3.95
N THR A 43 -10.22 -1.20 3.68
CA THR A 43 -11.09 -0.62 4.72
C THR A 43 -11.88 -1.70 5.45
N SER A 44 -11.91 -2.92 4.92
CA SER A 44 -12.72 -4.01 5.46
C SER A 44 -11.91 -5.09 6.16
N ALA A 45 -10.58 -5.04 6.07
CA ALA A 45 -9.73 -6.03 6.70
C ALA A 45 -9.73 -5.89 8.23
N ARG A 46 -9.38 -6.97 8.91
CA ARG A 46 -9.21 -6.91 10.37
C ARG A 46 -7.90 -6.18 10.70
N GLN A 47 -7.97 -5.26 11.63
CA GLN A 47 -6.79 -4.55 12.10
C GLN A 47 -5.91 -5.50 12.93
N THR A 48 -4.62 -5.51 12.64
CA THR A 48 -3.61 -6.31 13.34
C THR A 48 -2.33 -5.50 13.42
N SER A 49 -1.33 -6.04 14.14
CA SER A 49 -0.03 -5.38 14.27
C SER A 49 0.72 -5.24 12.93
N PHE A 50 0.36 -6.04 11.93
CA PHE A 50 0.99 -5.98 10.60
C PHE A 50 0.09 -5.34 9.54
N ARG A 51 -0.99 -4.70 9.95
CA ARG A 51 -1.89 -3.94 9.08
C ARG A 51 -2.13 -2.56 9.67
N PRO A 52 -1.11 -1.71 9.68
CA PRO A 52 -1.21 -0.41 10.35
C PRO A 52 -2.23 0.50 9.69
N PRO A 53 -2.99 1.28 10.49
CA PRO A 53 -3.92 2.24 9.95
C PRO A 53 -3.21 3.47 9.43
N VAL A 54 -3.70 3.97 8.32
CA VAL A 54 -3.25 5.23 7.72
C VAL A 54 -4.47 5.99 7.23
N THR A 55 -4.29 7.27 6.94
CA THR A 55 -5.36 8.10 6.38
C THR A 55 -4.99 8.48 4.96
N ILE A 56 -5.85 8.12 4.01
CA ILE A 56 -5.67 8.44 2.60
C ILE A 56 -6.96 9.10 2.11
N GLU A 57 -6.85 10.33 1.60
CA GLU A 57 -8.01 11.10 1.14
C GLU A 57 -9.11 11.17 2.22
N ASP A 58 -8.69 11.52 3.43
CA ASP A 58 -9.58 11.67 4.58
C ASP A 58 -10.30 10.39 5.01
N GLN A 59 -9.86 9.24 4.51
CA GLN A 59 -10.44 7.96 4.87
C GLN A 59 -9.39 7.11 5.57
N GLN A 60 -9.75 6.55 6.72
CA GLN A 60 -8.88 5.61 7.42
C GLN A 60 -8.95 4.25 6.72
N THR A 61 -7.78 3.68 6.46
CA THR A 61 -7.65 2.38 5.81
C THR A 61 -6.46 1.65 6.40
N LEU A 62 -6.34 0.37 6.15
CA LEU A 62 -5.24 -0.45 6.67
C LEU A 62 -4.28 -0.80 5.54
N VAL A 63 -2.99 -0.62 5.79
CA VAL A 63 -1.95 -1.05 4.84
C VAL A 63 -1.70 -2.53 5.04
N MET A 64 -1.91 -3.32 4.00
CA MET A 64 -1.86 -4.79 4.06
C MET A 64 -0.41 -5.27 3.89
N CYS A 65 0.39 -5.12 4.94
CA CYS A 65 1.80 -5.50 4.88
C CYS A 65 2.04 -7.00 4.78
N ASP A 66 1.02 -7.79 5.04
CA ASP A 66 1.06 -9.25 4.89
C ASP A 66 0.68 -9.69 3.46
N GLN A 67 0.34 -8.75 2.58
CA GLN A 67 -0.06 -9.05 1.21
C GLN A 67 0.66 -8.13 0.25
N LEU A 68 1.96 -8.30 0.15
CA LEU A 68 2.78 -7.51 -0.75
C LEU A 68 2.58 -7.98 -2.18
N ASP A 69 2.73 -7.05 -3.11
CA ASP A 69 2.59 -7.35 -4.52
C ASP A 69 3.57 -6.49 -5.30
N THR A 70 3.72 -6.80 -6.57
CA THR A 70 4.48 -5.96 -7.50
C THR A 70 3.56 -5.51 -8.61
N VAL A 71 3.75 -4.28 -9.05
CA VAL A 71 2.98 -3.73 -10.16
C VAL A 71 3.93 -3.14 -11.19
N ASP A 72 3.53 -3.22 -12.44
CA ASP A 72 4.24 -2.54 -13.52
C ASP A 72 4.11 -1.03 -13.29
N LEU A 73 5.24 -0.33 -13.37
CA LEU A 73 5.29 1.10 -13.14
C LEU A 73 4.29 1.87 -14.01
N ARG A 74 4.00 1.37 -15.20
CA ARG A 74 3.05 2.01 -16.12
C ARG A 74 1.61 2.03 -15.61
N ARG A 75 1.30 1.20 -14.61
CA ARG A 75 -0.03 1.19 -13.98
C ARG A 75 -0.18 2.25 -12.90
N LEU A 76 0.91 2.83 -12.45
CA LEU A 76 0.89 3.82 -11.36
C LEU A 76 0.77 5.22 -11.97
N THR A 77 -0.44 5.55 -12.40
CA THR A 77 -0.72 6.79 -13.13
C THR A 77 -1.60 7.79 -12.39
N ASP A 78 -2.11 7.41 -11.21
CA ASP A 78 -3.04 8.25 -10.46
C ASP A 78 -2.54 8.46 -9.04
N PRO A 79 -1.50 9.31 -8.84
CA PRO A 79 -0.98 9.56 -7.50
C PRO A 79 -1.97 10.40 -6.70
N VAL A 80 -2.14 10.06 -5.43
CA VAL A 80 -3.06 10.77 -4.54
C VAL A 80 -2.36 11.43 -3.36
N GLY A 81 -1.08 11.17 -3.14
CA GLY A 81 -0.32 11.80 -2.07
C GLY A 81 0.74 10.87 -1.50
N PHE A 82 1.14 11.18 -0.27
CA PHE A 82 2.17 10.43 0.45
C PHE A 82 1.68 10.10 1.85
N LEU A 83 2.11 8.97 2.38
CA LEU A 83 1.98 8.72 3.81
C LEU A 83 2.84 9.70 4.57
N THR A 84 2.42 10.05 5.78
CA THR A 84 3.25 10.85 6.67
C THR A 84 4.46 10.03 7.12
N ILE A 85 5.47 10.71 7.66
CA ILE A 85 6.66 10.05 8.20
C ILE A 85 6.26 9.06 9.30
N GLU A 86 5.32 9.44 10.16
CA GLU A 86 4.85 8.58 11.24
C GLU A 86 4.12 7.35 10.70
N GLU A 87 3.27 7.55 9.70
CA GLU A 87 2.57 6.43 9.06
C GLU A 87 3.57 5.49 8.41
N MET A 88 4.57 6.04 7.73
CA MET A 88 5.58 5.23 7.07
C MET A 88 6.42 4.44 8.08
N HIS A 89 6.71 5.01 9.26
CA HIS A 89 7.39 4.29 10.34
C HIS A 89 6.58 3.08 10.78
N ARG A 90 5.28 3.22 10.93
CA ARG A 90 4.41 2.11 11.31
C ARG A 90 4.37 1.03 10.24
N VAL A 91 4.39 1.45 8.98
CA VAL A 91 4.47 0.49 7.86
C VAL A 91 5.81 -0.25 7.90
N ASP A 92 6.91 0.46 8.10
CA ASP A 92 8.23 -0.16 8.18
C ASP A 92 8.32 -1.15 9.34
N GLU A 93 7.75 -0.82 10.50
CA GLU A 93 7.71 -1.72 11.64
C GLU A 93 6.89 -2.98 11.33
N ALA A 94 5.76 -2.81 10.66
CA ALA A 94 4.92 -3.94 10.26
C ALA A 94 5.64 -4.84 9.26
N LEU A 95 6.37 -4.26 8.32
CA LEU A 95 7.17 -5.03 7.35
C LEU A 95 8.29 -5.80 8.05
N THR A 96 8.95 -5.18 9.00
CA THR A 96 9.99 -5.83 9.80
C THR A 96 9.41 -7.06 10.51
N LEU A 97 8.21 -6.91 11.05
CA LEU A 97 7.52 -8.01 11.74
C LEU A 97 7.15 -9.14 10.78
N VAL A 98 6.51 -8.79 9.67
CA VAL A 98 6.02 -9.78 8.69
C VAL A 98 7.16 -10.53 8.02
N LEU A 99 8.24 -9.82 7.70
CA LEU A 99 9.37 -10.39 6.96
C LEU A 99 10.48 -10.88 7.88
N ASP A 100 10.31 -10.72 9.19
CA ASP A 100 11.29 -11.16 10.19
C ASP A 100 12.68 -10.56 9.94
N LEU A 101 12.71 -9.26 9.77
CA LEU A 101 13.95 -8.53 9.50
C LEU A 101 14.64 -8.06 10.77
#